data_a0e4794fff9692ac3d304011150c36db
#
_entry.id   a0e4794fff9692ac3d304011150c36db
#
_cell.length_a   1.000
_cell.length_b   1.000
_cell.length_c   1.000
_cell.angle_alpha   90.00
_cell.angle_beta   90.00
_cell.angle_gamma   90.00
#
_symmetry.space_group_name_H-M   'P 1'
#
loop_
_entity.id
_entity.type
_entity.pdbx_description
1 polymer ?
#
loop_
_entity_poly.entity_id
_entity_poly.type
_entity_poly.pdbx_seq_one_letter_code
_entity_poly.pdbx_strand_id
1 'polypeptide(L)'
;MKRALNFIVLTSVVLSASSFAGTPSAKFAATYTNDPMLSVQAMVTCDGTENEVCTADESDNGHTLATIKVPQGKELLVGVSAEIGLITFGAVKGKNGGSATAIADAEAAVSIHACPVEGGDCTMAEPGAVKLSKRVQELSAKLGGVIKDCDIAVNLETGDGTFDVSEDCNVNDEEIALMLSTTASHHFNFVLPNMPQGVYEIKAMFTTAASAEVVLCDYTNELGYTTQDCDDDGTVAATAEAASVINKSMLTVQTVRAAKGGIIDADIID
;
A
#
# COMPACT_ATOMS: atom_id res chain seq x y z
N MET A 1 69.54 40.10 66.69
CA MET A 1 69.44 39.93 65.20
C MET A 1 68.31 38.97 64.92
N LYS A 2 67.13 39.52 64.56
CA LYS A 2 65.98 38.68 64.16
C LYS A 2 65.76 38.91 62.68
N ARG A 3 65.96 37.86 61.87
CA ARG A 3 65.68 37.88 60.43
C ARG A 3 64.20 37.50 60.23
N ALA A 4 63.46 38.44 59.63
CA ALA A 4 62.10 38.21 59.18
C ALA A 4 62.13 37.53 57.81
N LEU A 5 61.46 36.37 57.69
CA LEU A 5 61.30 35.62 56.46
C LEU A 5 59.99 36.04 55.81
N ASN A 6 60.04 36.77 54.71
CA ASN A 6 58.85 37.12 53.94
C ASN A 6 58.44 35.91 53.05
N PHE A 7 57.26 35.36 53.32
CA PHE A 7 56.64 34.36 52.47
C PHE A 7 55.79 35.12 51.44
N ILE A 8 56.16 35.00 50.15
CA ILE A 8 55.36 35.48 49.05
C ILE A 8 54.43 34.29 48.64
N VAL A 9 53.13 34.43 48.90
CA VAL A 9 52.12 33.53 48.45
C VAL A 9 51.76 33.91 47.01
N LEU A 10 52.19 33.09 46.02
CA LEU A 10 51.77 33.22 44.67
C LEU A 10 50.38 32.53 44.50
N THR A 11 49.31 33.32 44.42
CA THR A 11 47.97 32.86 44.08
C THR A 11 47.90 32.69 42.59
N SER A 12 47.96 31.42 42.12
CA SER A 12 47.70 31.07 40.75
C SER A 12 46.18 31.08 40.49
N VAL A 13 45.73 32.11 39.77
CA VAL A 13 44.35 32.17 39.23
C VAL A 13 44.24 31.17 38.06
N VAL A 14 43.62 30.02 38.30
CA VAL A 14 43.24 29.10 37.24
C VAL A 14 42.01 29.66 36.53
N LEU A 15 42.20 30.27 35.35
CA LEU A 15 41.11 30.59 34.45
C LEU A 15 40.58 29.27 33.87
N SER A 16 39.45 28.78 34.37
CA SER A 16 38.67 27.72 33.76
C SER A 16 38.04 28.26 32.47
N ALA A 17 38.68 28.05 31.34
CA ALA A 17 38.04 28.22 30.02
C ALA A 17 36.92 27.20 29.90
N SER A 18 35.69 27.61 30.23
CA SER A 18 34.49 26.84 29.85
C SER A 18 34.41 26.82 28.31
N SER A 19 34.89 25.73 27.73
CA SER A 19 34.63 25.42 26.33
C SER A 19 33.11 25.25 26.18
N PHE A 20 32.44 26.25 25.62
CA PHE A 20 31.12 26.08 25.08
C PHE A 20 31.22 25.06 23.90
N ALA A 21 31.26 23.79 24.22
CA ALA A 21 30.99 22.77 23.25
C ALA A 21 29.51 22.99 22.83
N GLY A 22 29.32 23.70 21.73
CA GLY A 22 28.01 23.81 21.10
C GLY A 22 27.46 22.41 20.98
N THR A 23 26.20 22.20 21.40
CA THR A 23 25.51 20.90 21.24
C THR A 23 25.74 20.44 19.80
N PRO A 24 26.34 19.24 19.57
CA PRO A 24 26.56 18.77 18.21
C PRO A 24 25.21 18.77 17.50
N SER A 25 25.12 19.45 16.36
CA SER A 25 23.91 19.37 15.54
C SER A 25 23.65 17.91 15.23
N ALA A 26 22.45 17.42 15.54
CA ALA A 26 22.10 16.06 15.24
C ALA A 26 22.25 15.85 13.71
N LYS A 27 23.18 14.98 13.32
CA LYS A 27 23.39 14.62 11.91
C LYS A 27 22.53 13.46 11.48
N PHE A 28 21.88 12.81 12.43
CA PHE A 28 21.07 11.62 12.25
C PHE A 28 19.93 11.61 13.27
N ALA A 29 18.74 11.22 12.82
CA ALA A 29 17.60 10.88 13.64
C ALA A 29 16.96 9.62 13.10
N ALA A 30 16.39 8.79 13.98
CA ALA A 30 15.63 7.62 13.58
C ALA A 30 14.47 7.41 14.54
N THR A 31 13.38 6.89 14.00
CA THR A 31 12.23 6.42 14.76
C THR A 31 11.69 5.16 14.11
N TYR A 32 10.97 4.35 14.88
CA TYR A 32 10.35 3.12 14.39
C TYR A 32 9.06 2.84 15.14
N THR A 33 8.19 2.04 14.51
CA THR A 33 7.03 1.44 15.17
C THR A 33 7.03 -0.07 14.95
N ASN A 34 6.63 -0.81 15.98
CA ASN A 34 6.49 -2.28 15.95
C ASN A 34 5.03 -2.72 15.85
N ASP A 35 4.10 -1.81 16.08
CA ASP A 35 2.67 -2.09 16.00
C ASP A 35 2.17 -1.88 14.58
N PRO A 36 1.11 -2.59 14.15
CA PRO A 36 0.42 -2.31 12.90
C PRO A 36 0.00 -0.84 12.88
N MET A 37 0.44 -0.10 11.86
CA MET A 37 0.15 1.33 11.74
C MET A 37 -1.20 1.58 11.09
N LEU A 38 -1.48 0.84 10.02
CA LEU A 38 -2.64 1.03 9.18
C LEU A 38 -3.14 -0.32 8.68
N SER A 39 -4.45 -0.46 8.57
CA SER A 39 -5.08 -1.62 7.95
C SER A 39 -6.43 -1.24 7.39
N VAL A 40 -6.64 -1.54 6.12
CA VAL A 40 -7.93 -1.36 5.44
C VAL A 40 -8.33 -2.64 4.72
N GLN A 41 -9.63 -2.85 4.60
CA GLN A 41 -10.22 -3.98 3.90
C GLN A 41 -11.49 -3.54 3.20
N ALA A 42 -11.58 -3.78 1.92
CA ALA A 42 -12.78 -3.60 1.11
C ALA A 42 -13.26 -4.97 0.64
N MET A 43 -14.54 -5.24 0.81
CA MET A 43 -15.17 -6.49 0.35
C MET A 43 -16.55 -6.19 -0.21
N VAL A 44 -16.85 -6.79 -1.35
CA VAL A 44 -18.17 -6.72 -1.97
C VAL A 44 -18.57 -8.09 -2.52
N THR A 45 -19.85 -8.40 -2.39
CA THR A 45 -20.49 -9.56 -2.99
C THR A 45 -21.69 -9.09 -3.78
N CYS A 46 -21.79 -9.52 -5.02
CA CYS A 46 -22.93 -9.33 -5.89
C CYS A 46 -23.50 -10.68 -6.29
N ASP A 47 -24.82 -10.77 -6.34
CA ASP A 47 -25.54 -11.93 -6.87
C ASP A 47 -26.73 -11.45 -7.70
N GLY A 48 -27.02 -12.13 -8.79
CA GLY A 48 -28.13 -11.75 -9.66
C GLY A 48 -28.15 -12.46 -11.00
N THR A 49 -29.11 -12.05 -11.81
CA THR A 49 -29.31 -12.51 -13.18
C THR A 49 -29.25 -11.35 -14.19
N GLU A 50 -29.04 -10.12 -13.72
CA GLU A 50 -29.00 -8.90 -14.52
C GLU A 50 -27.62 -8.27 -14.45
N ASN A 51 -27.34 -7.34 -15.37
CA ASN A 51 -26.11 -6.56 -15.36
C ASN A 51 -26.07 -5.67 -14.13
N GLU A 52 -25.19 -5.94 -13.20
CA GLU A 52 -25.00 -5.20 -11.96
C GLU A 52 -23.51 -4.96 -11.67
N VAL A 53 -23.21 -3.81 -11.11
CA VAL A 53 -21.87 -3.46 -10.64
C VAL A 53 -21.95 -3.11 -9.15
N CYS A 54 -21.24 -3.87 -8.34
CA CYS A 54 -21.10 -3.61 -6.90
C CYS A 54 -19.68 -3.20 -6.60
N THR A 55 -19.51 -2.19 -5.74
CA THR A 55 -18.20 -1.66 -5.36
C THR A 55 -18.09 -1.43 -3.86
N ALA A 56 -16.86 -1.59 -3.35
CA ALA A 56 -16.48 -1.18 -2.00
C ALA A 56 -15.07 -0.58 -2.04
N ASP A 57 -14.89 0.57 -1.38
CA ASP A 57 -13.62 1.27 -1.28
C ASP A 57 -13.33 1.69 0.15
N GLU A 58 -12.11 1.46 0.62
CA GLU A 58 -11.64 1.86 1.94
C GLU A 58 -10.21 2.42 1.86
N SER A 59 -9.94 3.46 2.65
CA SER A 59 -8.60 4.03 2.76
C SER A 59 -8.33 4.54 4.15
N ASP A 60 -7.06 4.49 4.58
CA ASP A 60 -6.60 5.01 5.86
C ASP A 60 -5.22 5.66 5.71
N ASN A 61 -4.93 6.62 6.60
CA ASN A 61 -3.69 7.39 6.60
C ASN A 61 -3.10 7.48 8.01
N GLY A 62 -1.80 7.31 8.09
CA GLY A 62 -1.05 7.46 9.34
C GLY A 62 0.34 8.01 9.11
N HIS A 63 1.05 8.33 10.17
CA HIS A 63 2.39 8.87 10.03
C HIS A 63 3.35 8.38 11.10
N THR A 64 4.61 8.31 10.71
CA THR A 64 5.75 8.14 11.60
C THR A 64 6.55 9.45 11.64
N LEU A 65 6.97 9.86 12.82
CA LEU A 65 7.55 11.17 13.06
C LEU A 65 8.98 11.08 13.59
N ALA A 66 9.90 11.88 13.04
CA ALA A 66 11.22 12.12 13.60
C ALA A 66 11.53 13.62 13.63
N THR A 67 12.21 14.09 14.68
CA THR A 67 12.63 15.49 14.80
C THR A 67 14.12 15.60 14.58
N ILE A 68 14.54 16.53 13.73
CA ILE A 68 15.95 16.79 13.43
C ILE A 68 16.25 18.29 13.36
N LYS A 69 17.43 18.69 13.87
CA LYS A 69 17.96 20.03 13.68
C LYS A 69 18.80 20.09 12.41
N VAL A 70 18.40 20.93 11.48
CA VAL A 70 19.05 21.10 10.18
C VAL A 70 19.98 22.33 10.23
N PRO A 71 21.29 22.18 9.98
CA PRO A 71 22.19 23.29 9.76
C PRO A 71 21.91 23.97 8.41
N GLN A 72 22.22 25.26 8.30
CA GLN A 72 22.00 26.03 7.07
C GLN A 72 22.68 25.40 5.84
N GLY A 73 21.99 25.38 4.72
CA GLY A 73 22.48 24.93 3.43
C GLY A 73 22.86 23.44 3.42
N LYS A 74 22.04 22.62 4.05
CA LYS A 74 22.15 21.15 4.04
C LYS A 74 20.94 20.53 3.39
N GLU A 75 21.19 19.40 2.78
CA GLU A 75 20.19 18.50 2.27
C GLU A 75 19.86 17.46 3.35
N LEU A 76 18.62 16.97 3.35
CA LEU A 76 18.23 15.79 4.11
C LEU A 76 18.06 14.60 3.20
N LEU A 77 18.68 13.49 3.58
CA LEU A 77 18.37 12.18 3.06
C LEU A 77 17.48 11.47 4.07
N VAL A 78 16.30 11.06 3.61
CA VAL A 78 15.27 10.44 4.44
C VAL A 78 15.01 9.03 3.91
N GLY A 79 15.35 8.02 4.71
CA GLY A 79 15.09 6.63 4.41
C GLY A 79 13.82 6.16 5.11
N VAL A 80 12.91 5.55 4.37
CA VAL A 80 11.71 4.90 4.90
C VAL A 80 11.77 3.43 4.62
N SER A 81 11.56 2.62 5.66
CA SER A 81 11.36 1.17 5.51
C SER A 81 10.00 0.82 6.09
N ALA A 82 9.25 -0.03 5.41
CA ALA A 82 7.96 -0.52 5.89
C ALA A 82 7.74 -1.98 5.50
N GLU A 83 7.10 -2.74 6.39
CA GLU A 83 6.60 -4.08 6.11
C GLU A 83 5.14 -3.96 5.65
N ILE A 84 4.86 -4.37 4.42
CA ILE A 84 3.57 -4.22 3.76
C ILE A 84 2.99 -5.59 3.47
N GLY A 85 1.74 -5.79 3.89
CA GLY A 85 0.92 -6.94 3.52
C GLY A 85 -0.18 -6.51 2.53
N LEU A 86 -0.33 -7.25 1.43
CA LEU A 86 -1.43 -7.11 0.49
C LEU A 86 -2.12 -8.44 0.32
N ILE A 87 -3.46 -8.43 0.42
CA ILE A 87 -4.32 -9.57 0.18
C ILE A 87 -5.34 -9.18 -0.88
N THR A 88 -5.53 -10.06 -1.87
CA THR A 88 -6.58 -9.94 -2.88
C THR A 88 -7.26 -11.29 -3.03
N PHE A 89 -8.58 -11.28 -3.11
CA PHE A 89 -9.42 -12.44 -3.29
C PHE A 89 -10.49 -12.14 -4.33
N GLY A 90 -10.72 -13.09 -5.22
CA GLY A 90 -11.83 -13.08 -6.16
C GLY A 90 -12.46 -14.47 -6.21
N ALA A 91 -13.78 -14.54 -6.22
CA ALA A 91 -14.54 -15.77 -6.43
C ALA A 91 -15.72 -15.51 -7.35
N VAL A 92 -15.96 -16.44 -8.26
CA VAL A 92 -17.14 -16.46 -9.14
C VAL A 92 -17.79 -17.82 -8.99
N LYS A 93 -19.10 -17.82 -8.75
CA LYS A 93 -19.93 -19.02 -8.61
C LYS A 93 -21.17 -18.88 -9.47
N GLY A 94 -21.49 -19.90 -10.26
CA GLY A 94 -22.65 -19.82 -11.13
C GLY A 94 -22.93 -21.12 -11.91
N LYS A 95 -23.98 -21.06 -12.74
CA LYS A 95 -24.40 -22.13 -13.65
C LYS A 95 -25.14 -21.54 -14.86
N ASN A 96 -25.45 -22.40 -15.82
CA ASN A 96 -26.25 -22.10 -16.99
C ASN A 96 -25.77 -20.89 -17.80
N GLY A 97 -24.44 -20.70 -17.88
CA GLY A 97 -23.84 -19.62 -18.65
C GLY A 97 -23.73 -18.28 -17.88
N GLY A 98 -23.97 -18.28 -16.58
CA GLY A 98 -23.72 -17.11 -15.72
C GLY A 98 -22.27 -16.67 -15.78
N SER A 99 -22.02 -15.36 -15.97
CA SER A 99 -20.67 -14.78 -16.06
C SER A 99 -20.49 -13.63 -15.09
N ALA A 100 -19.29 -13.51 -14.52
CA ALA A 100 -18.93 -12.37 -13.69
C ALA A 100 -17.43 -12.09 -13.73
N THR A 101 -17.10 -10.85 -13.37
CA THR A 101 -15.72 -10.40 -13.13
C THR A 101 -15.62 -9.87 -11.71
N ALA A 102 -14.66 -10.40 -10.95
CA ALA A 102 -14.30 -9.92 -9.61
C ALA A 102 -12.94 -9.24 -9.68
N ILE A 103 -12.86 -7.97 -9.27
CA ILE A 103 -11.64 -7.13 -9.28
C ILE A 103 -11.33 -6.73 -7.85
N ALA A 104 -10.10 -7.00 -7.41
CA ALA A 104 -9.58 -6.61 -6.10
C ALA A 104 -8.28 -5.80 -6.27
N ASP A 105 -8.21 -4.60 -5.70
CA ASP A 105 -7.05 -3.70 -5.76
C ASP A 105 -6.62 -3.32 -4.33
N ALA A 106 -5.36 -3.59 -3.99
CA ALA A 106 -4.77 -3.25 -2.70
C ALA A 106 -3.48 -2.46 -2.92
N GLU A 107 -3.31 -1.35 -2.19
CA GLU A 107 -2.20 -0.42 -2.36
C GLU A 107 -1.67 0.09 -1.03
N ALA A 108 -0.35 0.33 -0.97
CA ALA A 108 0.32 1.07 0.10
C ALA A 108 1.30 2.08 -0.51
N ALA A 109 1.22 3.33 -0.04
CA ALA A 109 2.06 4.43 -0.50
C ALA A 109 2.66 5.22 0.68
N VAL A 110 3.69 6.04 0.39
CA VAL A 110 4.29 6.93 1.37
C VAL A 110 4.73 8.23 0.71
N SER A 111 4.61 9.33 1.45
CA SER A 111 5.23 10.62 1.14
C SER A 111 5.95 11.17 2.37
N ILE A 112 6.98 12.00 2.13
CA ILE A 112 7.77 12.61 3.21
C ILE A 112 7.54 14.12 3.23
N HIS A 113 7.31 14.64 4.44
CA HIS A 113 7.10 16.07 4.68
C HIS A 113 8.02 16.56 5.77
N ALA A 114 8.69 17.68 5.55
CA ALA A 114 9.47 18.41 6.55
C ALA A 114 8.69 19.64 7.00
N CYS A 115 8.26 19.65 8.25
CA CYS A 115 7.48 20.73 8.84
C CYS A 115 8.31 21.51 9.86
N PRO A 116 8.48 22.84 9.74
CA PRO A 116 9.17 23.62 10.74
C PRO A 116 8.45 23.56 12.10
N VAL A 117 9.19 23.28 13.19
CA VAL A 117 8.61 23.21 14.55
C VAL A 117 8.07 24.58 15.01
N GLU A 118 8.69 25.66 14.56
CA GLU A 118 8.27 27.03 14.88
C GLU A 118 7.04 27.51 14.12
N GLY A 119 6.48 26.65 13.24
CA GLY A 119 5.35 26.95 12.39
C GLY A 119 5.77 27.34 10.96
N GLY A 120 4.83 27.23 10.03
CA GLY A 120 5.02 27.46 8.60
C GLY A 120 4.59 26.25 7.75
N ASP A 121 4.73 26.38 6.45
CA ASP A 121 4.34 25.35 5.50
C ASP A 121 5.32 24.17 5.52
N CYS A 122 4.79 22.97 5.41
CA CYS A 122 5.60 21.77 5.25
C CYS A 122 6.14 21.69 3.82
N THR A 123 7.37 21.28 3.67
CA THR A 123 8.01 21.00 2.38
C THR A 123 7.93 19.50 2.10
N MET A 124 7.40 19.11 0.96
CA MET A 124 7.39 17.71 0.52
C MET A 124 8.76 17.34 -0.06
N ALA A 125 9.23 16.14 0.27
CA ALA A 125 10.49 15.61 -0.25
C ALA A 125 10.32 15.06 -1.68
N GLU A 126 11.41 15.11 -2.44
CA GLU A 126 11.48 14.48 -3.75
C GLU A 126 11.70 12.97 -3.64
N PRO A 127 11.06 12.17 -4.52
CA PRO A 127 10.31 12.54 -5.73
C PRO A 127 8.80 12.76 -5.49
N GLY A 128 8.34 13.01 -4.28
CA GLY A 128 6.93 13.15 -3.92
C GLY A 128 6.35 11.85 -3.35
N ALA A 129 5.06 11.58 -3.56
CA ALA A 129 4.42 10.35 -3.09
C ALA A 129 4.88 9.14 -3.92
N VAL A 130 5.24 8.06 -3.23
CA VAL A 130 5.74 6.81 -3.84
C VAL A 130 4.85 5.65 -3.44
N LYS A 131 4.39 4.88 -4.42
CA LYS A 131 3.72 3.59 -4.18
C LYS A 131 4.76 2.56 -3.80
N LEU A 132 4.72 2.10 -2.55
CA LEU A 132 5.63 1.08 -2.06
C LEU A 132 5.22 -0.31 -2.54
N SER A 133 3.90 -0.56 -2.61
CA SER A 133 3.35 -1.81 -3.11
C SER A 133 1.94 -1.60 -3.65
N LYS A 134 1.61 -2.27 -4.76
CA LYS A 134 0.27 -2.33 -5.33
C LYS A 134 0.03 -3.70 -5.93
N ARG A 135 -1.20 -4.19 -5.77
CA ARG A 135 -1.67 -5.41 -6.41
C ARG A 135 -3.08 -5.20 -6.92
N VAL A 136 -3.27 -5.54 -8.18
CA VAL A 136 -4.58 -5.69 -8.81
C VAL A 136 -4.75 -7.15 -9.20
N GLN A 137 -5.88 -7.72 -8.86
CA GLN A 137 -6.27 -9.07 -9.25
C GLN A 137 -7.64 -9.01 -9.90
N GLU A 138 -7.74 -9.59 -11.07
CA GLU A 138 -8.98 -9.74 -11.80
C GLU A 138 -9.24 -11.23 -12.03
N LEU A 139 -10.46 -11.66 -11.74
CA LEU A 139 -10.96 -13.00 -12.01
C LEU A 139 -12.26 -12.90 -12.80
N SER A 140 -12.20 -13.26 -14.07
CA SER A 140 -13.36 -13.30 -14.94
C SER A 140 -13.69 -14.75 -15.31
N ALA A 141 -14.96 -15.15 -15.18
CA ALA A 141 -15.39 -16.48 -15.50
C ALA A 141 -16.83 -16.50 -16.06
N LYS A 142 -17.07 -17.40 -17.03
CA LYS A 142 -18.40 -17.82 -17.48
C LYS A 142 -18.56 -19.30 -17.11
N LEU A 143 -19.58 -19.62 -16.31
CA LEU A 143 -19.73 -20.92 -15.67
C LEU A 143 -20.91 -21.70 -16.26
N GLY A 144 -20.63 -22.91 -16.72
CA GLY A 144 -21.66 -23.82 -17.26
C GLY A 144 -22.42 -24.59 -16.20
N GLY A 145 -21.79 -24.73 -15.00
CA GLY A 145 -22.28 -25.57 -13.93
C GLY A 145 -21.85 -27.02 -14.03
N VAL A 146 -22.09 -27.78 -12.97
CA VAL A 146 -21.72 -29.20 -12.84
C VAL A 146 -22.99 -30.06 -12.91
N ILE A 147 -23.07 -30.95 -13.93
CA ILE A 147 -24.16 -31.89 -14.05
C ILE A 147 -24.05 -32.96 -12.97
N LYS A 148 -25.09 -33.11 -12.14
CA LYS A 148 -25.12 -34.12 -11.07
C LYS A 148 -25.91 -35.35 -11.38
N ASP A 149 -27.19 -35.19 -11.73
CA ASP A 149 -28.13 -36.26 -11.94
C ASP A 149 -28.96 -35.91 -13.19
N CYS A 150 -29.13 -36.89 -14.09
CA CYS A 150 -29.95 -36.77 -15.27
C CYS A 150 -31.01 -37.86 -15.32
N ASP A 151 -32.26 -37.48 -15.45
CA ASP A 151 -33.37 -38.43 -15.70
C ASP A 151 -33.51 -38.67 -17.18
N ILE A 152 -32.96 -39.78 -17.69
CA ILE A 152 -33.07 -40.16 -19.10
C ILE A 152 -34.38 -40.92 -19.30
N ALA A 153 -35.35 -40.26 -19.88
CA ALA A 153 -36.59 -40.94 -20.32
C ALA A 153 -36.35 -41.63 -21.67
N VAL A 154 -36.09 -42.93 -21.61
CA VAL A 154 -36.02 -43.74 -22.85
C VAL A 154 -37.39 -44.40 -23.11
N ASN A 155 -37.99 -44.12 -24.27
CA ASN A 155 -39.17 -44.86 -24.68
C ASN A 155 -38.77 -46.27 -25.11
N LEU A 156 -39.05 -47.24 -24.25
CA LEU A 156 -38.67 -48.63 -24.44
C LEU A 156 -39.38 -49.32 -25.63
N GLU A 157 -40.46 -48.74 -26.20
CA GLU A 157 -41.20 -49.35 -27.35
C GLU A 157 -40.62 -48.87 -28.68
N THR A 158 -40.11 -47.68 -28.79
CA THR A 158 -39.55 -47.10 -30.01
C THR A 158 -38.05 -47.06 -30.08
N GLY A 159 -37.37 -47.11 -28.92
CA GLY A 159 -35.93 -46.93 -28.80
C GLY A 159 -35.47 -45.49 -29.01
N ASP A 160 -36.43 -44.55 -29.19
CA ASP A 160 -36.14 -43.12 -29.31
C ASP A 160 -36.08 -42.49 -27.93
N GLY A 161 -34.96 -41.93 -27.58
CA GLY A 161 -34.75 -41.06 -26.39
C GLY A 161 -34.31 -39.69 -26.87
N THR A 162 -35.07 -38.67 -26.52
CA THR A 162 -34.59 -37.29 -26.59
C THR A 162 -33.94 -36.95 -25.24
N PHE A 163 -32.74 -36.48 -25.29
CA PHE A 163 -31.99 -36.02 -24.09
C PHE A 163 -31.74 -34.53 -24.18
N ASP A 164 -32.30 -33.77 -23.26
CA ASP A 164 -32.05 -32.35 -23.10
C ASP A 164 -31.41 -32.10 -21.76
N VAL A 165 -30.16 -31.60 -21.75
CA VAL A 165 -29.38 -31.36 -20.52
C VAL A 165 -30.03 -30.31 -19.62
N SER A 166 -30.76 -29.36 -20.20
CA SER A 166 -31.39 -28.27 -19.45
C SER A 166 -32.70 -28.72 -18.80
N GLU A 167 -33.41 -29.68 -19.35
CA GLU A 167 -34.71 -30.19 -18.86
C GLU A 167 -34.56 -31.46 -18.01
N ASP A 168 -33.61 -32.33 -18.40
CA ASP A 168 -33.49 -33.70 -17.85
C ASP A 168 -32.41 -33.83 -16.78
N CYS A 169 -31.55 -32.78 -16.57
CA CYS A 169 -30.43 -32.85 -15.63
C CYS A 169 -30.49 -31.78 -14.54
N ASN A 170 -30.11 -32.17 -13.33
CA ASN A 170 -29.82 -31.23 -12.27
C ASN A 170 -28.41 -30.63 -12.44
N VAL A 171 -28.33 -29.31 -12.68
CA VAL A 171 -27.08 -28.56 -12.79
C VAL A 171 -26.84 -27.82 -11.51
N ASN A 172 -25.72 -28.11 -10.84
CA ASN A 172 -25.26 -27.36 -9.67
C ASN A 172 -24.32 -26.24 -10.08
N ASP A 173 -24.22 -25.26 -9.19
CA ASP A 173 -23.26 -24.18 -9.36
C ASP A 173 -21.83 -24.73 -9.44
N GLU A 174 -21.05 -24.16 -10.33
CA GLU A 174 -19.60 -24.27 -10.40
C GLU A 174 -18.99 -23.04 -9.69
N GLU A 175 -17.83 -23.20 -9.06
CA GLU A 175 -17.15 -22.11 -8.34
C GLU A 175 -15.67 -22.11 -8.69
N ILE A 176 -15.16 -20.91 -8.99
CA ILE A 176 -13.74 -20.64 -9.19
C ILE A 176 -13.36 -19.53 -8.21
N ALA A 177 -12.29 -19.75 -7.43
CA ALA A 177 -11.79 -18.76 -6.49
C ALA A 177 -10.27 -18.65 -6.58
N LEU A 178 -9.76 -17.43 -6.43
CA LEU A 178 -8.33 -17.13 -6.40
C LEU A 178 -8.02 -16.17 -5.25
N MET A 179 -7.10 -16.58 -4.37
CA MET A 179 -6.59 -15.75 -3.29
C MET A 179 -5.08 -15.57 -3.43
N LEU A 180 -4.62 -14.33 -3.35
CA LEU A 180 -3.21 -13.99 -3.34
C LEU A 180 -2.90 -13.18 -2.08
N SER A 181 -1.86 -13.60 -1.34
CA SER A 181 -1.35 -12.88 -0.18
C SER A 181 0.15 -12.67 -0.32
N THR A 182 0.62 -11.48 0.01
CA THR A 182 2.05 -11.14 -0.02
C THR A 182 2.37 -10.28 1.17
N THR A 183 3.48 -10.59 1.84
CA THR A 183 4.11 -9.71 2.83
C THR A 183 5.54 -9.47 2.39
N ALA A 184 5.93 -8.20 2.29
CA ALA A 184 7.28 -7.81 1.87
C ALA A 184 7.73 -6.55 2.60
N SER A 185 9.03 -6.45 2.82
CA SER A 185 9.65 -5.22 3.33
C SER A 185 10.12 -4.37 2.16
N HIS A 186 9.72 -3.11 2.18
CA HIS A 186 10.08 -2.12 1.18
C HIS A 186 10.92 -1.02 1.81
N HIS A 187 11.86 -0.49 1.03
CA HIS A 187 12.68 0.66 1.43
C HIS A 187 12.76 1.64 0.29
N PHE A 188 12.63 2.93 0.62
CA PHE A 188 12.78 4.02 -0.33
C PHE A 188 13.50 5.22 0.32
N ASN A 189 14.31 5.91 -0.47
CA ASN A 189 15.03 7.11 -0.05
C ASN A 189 14.43 8.36 -0.72
N PHE A 190 14.19 9.36 0.11
CA PHE A 190 13.72 10.68 -0.30
C PHE A 190 14.79 11.72 -0.03
N VAL A 191 14.72 12.83 -0.75
CA VAL A 191 15.64 13.95 -0.59
C VAL A 191 14.87 15.25 -0.36
N LEU A 192 15.32 16.03 0.62
CA LEU A 192 14.88 17.40 0.83
C LEU A 192 16.07 18.32 0.53
N PRO A 193 16.08 18.98 -0.64
CA PRO A 193 17.20 19.82 -1.06
C PRO A 193 17.22 21.17 -0.33
N ASN A 194 18.41 21.73 -0.12
CA ASN A 194 18.64 23.11 0.31
C ASN A 194 17.82 23.58 1.52
N MET A 195 17.70 22.73 2.55
CA MET A 195 16.90 23.04 3.73
C MET A 195 17.43 24.27 4.47
N PRO A 196 16.57 25.26 4.80
CA PRO A 196 16.91 26.34 5.70
C PRO A 196 17.35 25.83 7.07
N GLN A 197 18.17 26.64 7.77
CA GLN A 197 18.54 26.31 9.15
C GLN A 197 17.29 26.32 10.04
N GLY A 198 17.07 25.26 10.83
CA GLY A 198 15.91 25.16 11.70
C GLY A 198 15.78 23.80 12.38
N VAL A 199 14.74 23.66 13.16
CA VAL A 199 14.30 22.38 13.73
C VAL A 199 13.05 21.94 12.97
N TYR A 200 13.09 20.73 12.42
CA TYR A 200 12.02 20.18 11.59
C TYR A 200 11.49 18.87 12.17
N GLU A 201 10.18 18.74 12.10
CA GLU A 201 9.50 17.47 12.21
C GLU A 201 9.44 16.84 10.81
N ILE A 202 10.08 15.68 10.66
CA ILE A 202 10.02 14.90 9.42
C ILE A 202 8.93 13.85 9.58
N LYS A 203 7.91 13.93 8.75
CA LYS A 203 6.74 13.06 8.77
C LYS A 203 6.78 12.13 7.56
N ALA A 204 6.79 10.82 7.80
CA ALA A 204 6.48 9.84 6.77
C ALA A 204 4.96 9.59 6.80
N MET A 205 4.26 10.13 5.83
CA MET A 205 2.81 9.97 5.67
C MET A 205 2.55 8.73 4.86
N PHE A 206 2.02 7.70 5.51
CA PHE A 206 1.62 6.45 4.87
C PHE A 206 0.15 6.50 4.50
N THR A 207 -0.18 5.90 3.37
CA THR A 207 -1.55 5.69 2.91
C THR A 207 -1.73 4.23 2.53
N THR A 208 -2.79 3.62 3.02
CA THR A 208 -3.27 2.32 2.57
C THR A 208 -4.62 2.49 1.89
N ALA A 209 -4.83 1.77 0.81
CA ALA A 209 -6.11 1.74 0.12
C ALA A 209 -6.43 0.32 -0.32
N ALA A 210 -7.72 -0.01 -0.30
CA ALA A 210 -8.28 -1.26 -0.80
C ALA A 210 -9.56 -0.93 -1.56
N SER A 211 -9.75 -1.53 -2.72
CA SER A 211 -11.00 -1.48 -3.45
C SER A 211 -11.40 -2.86 -3.99
N ALA A 212 -12.68 -3.10 -4.03
CA ALA A 212 -13.28 -4.32 -4.53
C ALA A 212 -14.44 -3.96 -5.46
N GLU A 213 -14.48 -4.59 -6.62
CA GLU A 213 -15.52 -4.41 -7.63
C GLU A 213 -15.96 -5.77 -8.16
N VAL A 214 -17.25 -5.94 -8.31
CA VAL A 214 -17.86 -7.10 -8.97
C VAL A 214 -18.76 -6.59 -10.07
N VAL A 215 -18.57 -7.15 -11.27
CA VAL A 215 -19.42 -6.92 -12.44
C VAL A 215 -20.08 -8.22 -12.80
N LEU A 216 -21.42 -8.26 -12.73
CA LEU A 216 -22.23 -9.42 -13.13
C LEU A 216 -22.64 -9.30 -14.59
N CYS A 217 -22.66 -10.43 -15.27
CA CYS A 217 -23.18 -10.58 -16.63
C CYS A 217 -22.45 -9.77 -17.71
N ASP A 218 -21.38 -9.07 -17.38
CA ASP A 218 -20.51 -8.39 -18.34
C ASP A 218 -19.14 -9.08 -18.37
N TYR A 219 -18.77 -9.61 -19.52
CA TYR A 219 -17.46 -10.23 -19.74
C TYR A 219 -16.76 -9.51 -20.88
N THR A 220 -15.75 -8.75 -20.55
CA THR A 220 -14.85 -8.15 -21.53
C THR A 220 -13.59 -9.00 -21.63
N ASN A 221 -13.35 -9.67 -22.75
CA ASN A 221 -12.12 -10.41 -22.94
C ASN A 221 -10.91 -9.51 -23.20
N GLU A 222 -9.70 -10.08 -23.14
CA GLU A 222 -8.44 -9.35 -23.38
C GLU A 222 -8.37 -8.62 -24.75
N LEU A 223 -9.27 -8.92 -25.67
CA LEU A 223 -9.37 -8.29 -26.99
C LEU A 223 -10.38 -7.13 -27.01
N GLY A 224 -11.00 -6.81 -25.87
CA GLY A 224 -11.96 -5.70 -25.73
C GLY A 224 -13.35 -6.03 -26.29
N TYR A 225 -13.69 -7.29 -26.51
CA TYR A 225 -15.05 -7.71 -26.85
C TYR A 225 -15.85 -7.90 -25.57
N THR A 226 -16.84 -7.06 -25.37
CA THR A 226 -17.82 -7.18 -24.29
C THR A 226 -18.94 -8.10 -24.75
N THR A 227 -19.15 -9.20 -24.06
CA THR A 227 -20.36 -10.02 -24.21
C THR A 227 -21.33 -9.66 -23.10
N GLN A 228 -22.36 -8.92 -23.44
CA GLN A 228 -23.45 -8.54 -22.54
C GLN A 228 -24.50 -9.64 -22.54
N ASP A 229 -24.28 -10.79 -21.93
CA ASP A 229 -25.39 -11.70 -21.71
C ASP A 229 -25.06 -12.71 -20.62
N CYS A 230 -25.77 -12.60 -19.47
CA CYS A 230 -26.17 -13.83 -18.81
C CYS A 230 -27.21 -14.49 -19.73
N ASP A 231 -27.02 -15.75 -20.10
CA ASP A 231 -28.08 -16.52 -20.72
C ASP A 231 -29.34 -16.44 -19.84
N ASP A 232 -30.55 -16.40 -20.43
CA ASP A 232 -31.81 -16.09 -19.73
C ASP A 232 -32.06 -16.89 -18.42
N ASP A 233 -31.42 -18.06 -18.27
CA ASP A 233 -31.44 -18.93 -17.09
C ASP A 233 -30.11 -18.92 -16.29
N GLY A 234 -29.13 -18.08 -16.67
CA GLY A 234 -27.83 -18.00 -16.04
C GLY A 234 -27.92 -17.33 -14.67
N THR A 235 -27.50 -18.02 -13.63
CA THR A 235 -27.35 -17.42 -12.28
C THR A 235 -25.88 -17.31 -11.94
N VAL A 236 -25.47 -16.19 -11.38
CA VAL A 236 -24.09 -15.95 -10.97
C VAL A 236 -24.03 -15.15 -9.67
N ALA A 237 -23.08 -15.47 -8.84
CA ALA A 237 -22.67 -14.67 -7.68
C ALA A 237 -21.16 -14.51 -7.73
N ALA A 238 -20.67 -13.33 -7.40
CA ALA A 238 -19.23 -13.10 -7.31
C ALA A 238 -18.89 -12.28 -6.08
N THR A 239 -17.67 -12.50 -5.58
CA THR A 239 -17.12 -11.78 -4.42
C THR A 239 -15.73 -11.28 -4.80
N ALA A 240 -15.46 -10.02 -4.50
CA ALA A 240 -14.14 -9.43 -4.53
C ALA A 240 -13.77 -8.92 -3.13
N GLU A 241 -12.52 -9.14 -2.73
CA GLU A 241 -11.99 -8.64 -1.47
C GLU A 241 -10.55 -8.17 -1.66
N ALA A 242 -10.24 -7.02 -1.12
CA ALA A 242 -8.91 -6.47 -1.08
C ALA A 242 -8.58 -6.02 0.35
N ALA A 243 -7.35 -6.25 0.80
CA ALA A 243 -6.85 -5.71 2.06
C ALA A 243 -5.41 -5.23 1.91
N SER A 244 -5.11 -4.10 2.54
CA SER A 244 -3.78 -3.53 2.62
C SER A 244 -3.44 -3.24 4.08
N VAL A 245 -2.22 -3.62 4.49
CA VAL A 245 -1.73 -3.40 5.84
C VAL A 245 -0.28 -2.92 5.83
N ILE A 246 0.01 -1.92 6.66
CA ILE A 246 1.38 -1.52 7.00
C ILE A 246 1.63 -1.90 8.46
N ASN A 247 2.51 -2.88 8.68
CA ASN A 247 2.82 -3.40 9.99
C ASN A 247 3.88 -2.56 10.68
N LYS A 248 5.15 -2.84 10.40
CA LYS A 248 6.30 -2.20 11.02
C LYS A 248 6.85 -1.15 10.08
N SER A 249 7.26 -0.01 10.63
CA SER A 249 7.96 1.00 9.86
C SER A 249 9.14 1.57 10.60
N MET A 250 10.11 2.06 9.83
CA MET A 250 11.27 2.78 10.33
C MET A 250 11.51 4.01 9.44
N LEU A 251 11.69 5.14 10.08
CA LEU A 251 12.06 6.40 9.45
C LEU A 251 13.47 6.78 9.92
N THR A 252 14.36 7.01 8.99
CA THR A 252 15.73 7.51 9.24
C THR A 252 15.93 8.83 8.53
N VAL A 253 16.54 9.79 9.21
CA VAL A 253 16.82 11.11 8.67
C VAL A 253 18.27 11.47 8.94
N GLN A 254 18.99 11.86 7.90
CA GLN A 254 20.37 12.32 8.04
C GLN A 254 20.62 13.59 7.23
N THR A 255 21.44 14.50 7.81
CA THR A 255 21.92 15.66 7.07
C THR A 255 23.09 15.24 6.19
N VAL A 256 22.99 15.56 4.91
CA VAL A 256 24.03 15.28 3.91
C VAL A 256 24.49 16.59 3.24
N ARG A 257 25.55 16.52 2.46
CA ARG A 257 25.94 17.60 1.57
C ARG A 257 25.98 17.02 0.16
N ALA A 258 25.20 17.57 -0.76
CA ALA A 258 25.25 17.20 -2.14
C ALA A 258 26.66 17.43 -2.70
N ALA A 259 27.08 16.57 -3.62
CA ALA A 259 28.29 16.78 -4.39
C ALA A 259 28.17 18.04 -5.24
N LYS A 260 29.29 18.58 -5.68
CA LYS A 260 29.33 19.77 -6.53
C LYS A 260 28.47 19.55 -7.80
N GLY A 261 27.36 20.29 -7.88
CA GLY A 261 26.38 20.15 -8.99
C GLY A 261 24.93 20.02 -8.51
N GLY A 262 24.72 19.79 -7.20
CA GLY A 262 23.38 19.69 -6.62
C GLY A 262 22.70 18.35 -6.90
N ILE A 263 21.41 18.29 -6.62
CA ILE A 263 20.52 17.21 -7.01
C ILE A 263 20.09 17.48 -8.44
N ILE A 264 20.40 16.58 -9.34
CA ILE A 264 20.04 16.68 -10.75
C ILE A 264 18.83 15.78 -10.96
N ASP A 265 17.76 16.36 -11.48
CA ASP A 265 16.67 15.58 -12.04
C ASP A 265 17.21 14.84 -13.27
N ALA A 266 17.16 13.52 -13.20
CA ALA A 266 17.68 12.69 -14.29
C ALA A 266 16.59 12.58 -15.36
N ASP A 267 16.79 13.26 -16.48
CA ASP A 267 15.98 13.02 -17.67
C ASP A 267 16.17 11.59 -18.14
N ILE A 268 15.09 10.87 -18.35
CA ILE A 268 15.12 9.59 -19.03
C ILE A 268 15.46 9.88 -20.49
N ILE A 269 16.65 9.53 -20.91
CA ILE A 269 17.06 9.61 -22.32
C ILE A 269 16.56 8.33 -22.99
N ASP A 270 15.56 8.46 -23.88
CA ASP A 270 15.04 7.38 -24.73
C ASP A 270 16.07 6.93 -25.78
#